data_0c487b94281a5561415c19af2135dd0b
#
_entry.id   0c487b94281a5561415c19af2135dd0b
#
_cell.length_a   1.000
_cell.length_b   1.000
_cell.length_c   1.000
_cell.angle_alpha   90.00
_cell.angle_beta   90.00
_cell.angle_gamma   90.00
#
_symmetry.space_group_name_H-M   'P 1'
#
loop_
_entity.id
_entity.type
_entity.pdbx_description
1 polymer ?
#
loop_
_entity_poly.entity_id
_entity_poly.type
_entity_poly.pdbx_seq_one_letter_code
_entity_poly.pdbx_strand_id
1 'polypeptide(L)'
;MRRIATTVLPPVLTVLIALALCPAAGAQVPLAAYGVPVAEDFDTLEAFLSSTVVPAGWAFFETGTNANGGYVANNGSSNTGDTFSYGASLVPERAFGALRSGSLVTTVGAAFVNNIGGPVGRLDIEYVGEQWRVGTLGRLDQWDFQYSLNATSLVTGTWTDVDALDFIAPTQAGTVGALDGNVSPNRTLISATISGLALTPGAVIWIRWSDLDATGADDGLAVDDFQLIPREPPVPVQSATMGGLKGAYR
;
A
#
# COMPACT_ATOMS: atom_id res chain seq x y z
N MET A 1 -33.88 46.54 61.65
CA MET A 1 -32.69 45.80 61.13
C MET A 1 -33.19 44.64 60.31
N ARG A 2 -33.12 44.76 59.00
CA ARG A 2 -33.45 43.59 58.04
C ARG A 2 -32.17 42.89 57.78
N ARG A 3 -32.16 41.54 58.02
CA ARG A 3 -31.06 40.63 57.65
C ARG A 3 -31.24 40.21 56.21
N ILE A 4 -30.26 40.44 55.34
CA ILE A 4 -30.17 40.00 53.98
C ILE A 4 -29.59 38.60 54.04
N ALA A 5 -30.35 37.59 53.57
CA ALA A 5 -29.86 36.20 53.40
C ALA A 5 -29.16 36.12 52.06
N THR A 6 -27.88 35.81 52.12
CA THR A 6 -27.06 35.55 50.89
C THR A 6 -27.20 34.09 50.54
N THR A 7 -27.85 33.80 49.41
CA THR A 7 -27.98 32.45 48.88
C THR A 7 -26.73 32.14 48.05
N VAL A 8 -25.93 31.18 48.51
CA VAL A 8 -24.76 30.67 47.77
C VAL A 8 -25.25 29.55 46.84
N LEU A 9 -25.16 29.76 45.52
CA LEU A 9 -25.39 28.70 44.52
C LEU A 9 -24.20 27.72 44.53
N PRO A 10 -24.44 26.40 44.42
CA PRO A 10 -23.36 25.42 44.27
C PRO A 10 -22.72 25.50 42.87
N PRO A 11 -21.44 25.18 42.75
CA PRO A 11 -20.76 25.19 41.44
C PRO A 11 -21.28 24.07 40.54
N VAL A 12 -21.72 24.44 39.36
CA VAL A 12 -22.07 23.50 38.30
C VAL A 12 -20.78 22.87 37.76
N LEU A 13 -20.58 21.60 38.06
CA LEU A 13 -19.47 20.82 37.52
C LEU A 13 -19.75 20.49 36.05
N THR A 14 -19.14 21.22 35.11
CA THR A 14 -19.24 20.94 33.68
C THR A 14 -18.31 19.77 33.37
N VAL A 15 -18.88 18.57 33.19
CA VAL A 15 -18.14 17.40 32.70
C VAL A 15 -17.93 17.60 31.20
N LEU A 16 -16.72 17.95 30.79
CA LEU A 16 -16.30 17.90 29.37
C LEU A 16 -16.14 16.42 28.99
N ILE A 17 -17.11 15.87 28.26
CA ILE A 17 -16.95 14.58 27.58
C ILE A 17 -16.06 14.86 26.35
N ALA A 18 -14.78 14.54 26.46
CA ALA A 18 -13.90 14.47 25.30
C ALA A 18 -14.37 13.30 24.43
N LEU A 19 -15.10 13.59 23.35
CA LEU A 19 -15.32 12.62 22.28
C LEU A 19 -13.95 12.36 21.65
N ALA A 20 -13.35 11.21 21.95
CA ALA A 20 -12.22 10.72 21.19
C ALA A 20 -12.74 10.45 19.77
N LEU A 21 -12.40 11.32 18.81
CA LEU A 21 -12.52 10.97 17.39
C LEU A 21 -11.59 9.76 17.17
N CYS A 22 -12.19 8.57 17.17
CA CYS A 22 -11.53 7.41 16.60
C CYS A 22 -11.35 7.74 15.10
N PRO A 23 -10.12 7.77 14.55
CA PRO A 23 -9.96 7.94 13.12
C PRO A 23 -10.77 6.82 12.47
N ALA A 24 -11.64 7.16 11.54
CA ALA A 24 -12.37 6.17 10.75
C ALA A 24 -11.29 5.21 10.20
N ALA A 25 -11.38 3.93 10.54
CA ALA A 25 -10.58 2.92 9.86
C ALA A 25 -10.85 3.12 8.38
N GLY A 26 -9.82 3.46 7.60
CA GLY A 26 -9.93 3.62 6.16
C GLY A 26 -10.65 2.40 5.58
N ALA A 27 -11.41 2.57 4.51
CA ALA A 27 -12.04 1.44 3.82
C ALA A 27 -10.97 0.36 3.60
N GLN A 28 -11.35 -0.92 3.78
CA GLN A 28 -10.46 -2.06 3.55
C GLN A 28 -10.99 -2.82 2.34
N VAL A 29 -10.11 -3.33 1.50
CA VAL A 29 -10.49 -4.14 0.35
C VAL A 29 -10.89 -5.54 0.83
N PRO A 30 -12.11 -6.02 0.59
CA PRO A 30 -12.55 -7.33 1.06
C PRO A 30 -11.98 -8.46 0.20
N LEU A 31 -11.33 -9.45 0.85
CA LEU A 31 -11.04 -10.74 0.26
C LEU A 31 -12.29 -11.62 0.41
N ALA A 32 -13.06 -11.79 -0.64
CA ALA A 32 -14.41 -12.37 -0.57
C ALA A 32 -14.43 -13.90 -0.76
N ALA A 33 -13.50 -14.47 -1.52
CA ALA A 33 -13.43 -15.91 -1.78
C ALA A 33 -12.00 -16.34 -2.18
N TYR A 34 -11.63 -17.58 -1.90
CA TYR A 34 -10.38 -18.15 -2.38
C TYR A 34 -10.33 -18.23 -3.90
N GLY A 35 -9.19 -17.91 -4.49
CA GLY A 35 -8.96 -17.96 -5.92
C GLY A 35 -9.61 -16.83 -6.71
N VAL A 36 -10.35 -15.93 -6.06
CA VAL A 36 -10.94 -14.76 -6.71
C VAL A 36 -10.00 -13.58 -6.57
N PRO A 37 -9.53 -12.99 -7.69
CA PRO A 37 -8.63 -11.85 -7.64
C PRO A 37 -9.34 -10.60 -7.13
N VAL A 38 -8.60 -9.79 -6.39
CA VAL A 38 -8.88 -8.38 -6.14
C VAL A 38 -7.90 -7.60 -7.00
N ALA A 39 -8.37 -6.64 -7.78
CA ALA A 39 -7.57 -5.86 -8.71
C ALA A 39 -7.77 -4.36 -8.51
N GLU A 40 -6.74 -3.58 -8.87
CA GLU A 40 -6.76 -2.12 -8.91
C GLU A 40 -5.85 -1.65 -10.05
N ASP A 41 -6.41 -0.89 -10.99
CA ASP A 41 -5.74 -0.35 -12.17
C ASP A 41 -5.40 1.15 -12.04
N PHE A 42 -5.72 1.75 -10.91
CA PHE A 42 -5.51 3.16 -10.59
C PHE A 42 -6.09 4.18 -11.56
N ASP A 43 -6.85 3.78 -12.57
CA ASP A 43 -7.46 4.64 -13.59
C ASP A 43 -8.47 5.65 -13.04
N THR A 44 -8.86 5.49 -11.76
CA THR A 44 -9.72 6.44 -11.05
C THR A 44 -8.96 7.60 -10.40
N LEU A 45 -7.63 7.59 -10.42
CA LEU A 45 -6.82 8.69 -9.90
C LEU A 45 -6.97 9.96 -10.76
N GLU A 46 -6.75 11.12 -10.12
CA GLU A 46 -6.78 12.41 -10.81
C GLU A 46 -5.77 12.46 -11.97
N ALA A 47 -6.21 12.87 -13.15
CA ALA A 47 -5.43 12.86 -14.39
C ALA A 47 -4.87 14.24 -14.82
N PHE A 48 -5.19 15.30 -14.08
CA PHE A 48 -4.80 16.67 -14.50
C PHE A 48 -4.38 17.58 -13.34
N LEU A 49 -5.04 17.47 -12.19
CA LEU A 49 -4.83 18.36 -11.04
C LEU A 49 -4.20 17.59 -9.86
N SER A 50 -4.26 18.19 -8.67
CA SER A 50 -3.97 17.53 -7.41
C SER A 50 -5.25 16.96 -6.80
N SER A 51 -5.09 15.87 -6.03
CA SER A 51 -6.18 15.25 -5.28
C SER A 51 -5.68 14.60 -3.99
N THR A 52 -6.59 14.24 -3.12
CA THR A 52 -6.34 13.40 -1.93
C THR A 52 -7.15 12.11 -2.00
N VAL A 53 -7.96 11.94 -3.06
CA VAL A 53 -8.85 10.80 -3.23
C VAL A 53 -8.11 9.67 -3.91
N VAL A 54 -8.02 8.54 -3.24
CA VAL A 54 -7.40 7.30 -3.75
C VAL A 54 -8.45 6.18 -3.78
N PRO A 55 -8.22 5.10 -4.53
CA PRO A 55 -9.14 3.96 -4.58
C PRO A 55 -9.45 3.40 -3.18
N ALA A 56 -10.62 2.78 -3.04
CA ALA A 56 -11.06 2.24 -1.75
C ALA A 56 -10.09 1.18 -1.21
N GLY A 57 -9.65 1.35 0.04
CA GLY A 57 -8.67 0.49 0.69
C GLY A 57 -7.22 0.85 0.43
N TRP A 58 -6.95 1.71 -0.54
CA TRP A 58 -5.63 2.27 -0.81
C TRP A 58 -5.37 3.52 0.02
N ALA A 59 -4.11 3.79 0.26
CA ALA A 59 -3.65 4.97 1.00
C ALA A 59 -2.23 5.34 0.57
N PHE A 60 -1.84 6.58 0.84
CA PHE A 60 -0.45 7.00 0.84
C PHE A 60 -0.16 7.80 2.11
N PHE A 61 1.12 7.89 2.44
CA PHE A 61 1.60 8.66 3.57
C PHE A 61 2.92 9.33 3.21
N GLU A 62 2.99 10.61 3.49
CA GLU A 62 4.17 11.41 3.23
C GLU A 62 4.86 11.83 4.52
N THR A 63 6.19 11.84 4.50
CA THR A 63 7.03 12.40 5.57
C THR A 63 8.00 13.41 4.98
N GLY A 64 8.52 14.29 5.84
CA GLY A 64 9.46 15.32 5.46
C GLY A 64 8.85 16.72 5.46
N THR A 65 9.66 17.73 5.17
CA THR A 65 9.24 19.15 5.26
C THR A 65 8.32 19.59 4.13
N ASN A 66 8.27 18.83 3.04
CA ASN A 66 7.43 19.10 1.88
C ASN A 66 6.19 18.19 1.81
N ALA A 67 5.97 17.36 2.83
CA ALA A 67 4.75 16.55 2.92
C ALA A 67 3.51 17.46 2.93
N ASN A 68 2.60 17.21 2.00
CA ASN A 68 1.40 18.04 1.80
C ASN A 68 0.09 17.26 1.92
N GLY A 69 0.16 15.92 1.97
CA GLY A 69 -0.99 15.00 2.11
C GLY A 69 -1.86 14.92 0.86
N GLY A 70 -1.37 15.35 -0.28
CA GLY A 70 -2.01 15.25 -1.59
C GLY A 70 -1.11 14.59 -2.60
N TYR A 71 -1.65 14.15 -3.72
CA TYR A 71 -0.89 13.73 -4.89
C TYR A 71 -1.22 14.59 -6.10
N VAL A 72 -0.34 14.63 -7.08
CA VAL A 72 -0.49 15.44 -8.28
C VAL A 72 -0.39 14.57 -9.53
N ALA A 73 -1.24 14.83 -10.54
CA ALA A 73 -1.11 14.19 -11.84
C ALA A 73 0.19 14.63 -12.53
N ASN A 74 1.00 13.67 -12.98
CA ASN A 74 2.29 13.95 -13.61
C ASN A 74 2.63 12.91 -14.68
N ASN A 75 3.43 13.29 -15.66
CA ASN A 75 3.92 12.44 -16.75
C ASN A 75 5.44 12.18 -16.66
N GLY A 76 6.01 12.20 -15.45
CA GLY A 76 7.44 12.06 -15.23
C GLY A 76 8.25 13.35 -15.44
N SER A 77 7.64 14.45 -15.86
CA SER A 77 8.35 15.71 -16.13
C SER A 77 8.80 16.46 -14.87
N SER A 78 8.08 16.30 -13.73
CA SER A 78 8.50 16.88 -12.46
C SER A 78 9.80 16.26 -11.96
N ASN A 79 10.71 17.11 -11.46
CA ASN A 79 11.89 16.69 -10.71
C ASN A 79 11.81 17.09 -9.22
N THR A 80 10.64 17.48 -8.78
CA THR A 80 10.35 17.79 -7.37
C THR A 80 9.73 16.58 -6.72
N GLY A 81 10.25 16.18 -5.54
CA GLY A 81 9.68 15.09 -4.79
C GLY A 81 8.22 15.36 -4.43
N ASP A 82 7.35 14.38 -4.72
CA ASP A 82 5.91 14.40 -4.42
C ASP A 82 5.32 13.00 -4.60
N THR A 83 4.08 12.81 -4.15
CA THR A 83 3.24 11.66 -4.52
C THR A 83 2.55 11.96 -5.84
N PHE A 84 2.53 11.00 -6.75
CA PHE A 84 2.03 11.21 -8.10
C PHE A 84 0.99 10.18 -8.54
N SER A 85 0.01 10.66 -9.30
CA SER A 85 -0.73 9.89 -10.27
C SER A 85 0.01 10.04 -11.59
N TYR A 86 0.81 9.05 -11.96
CA TYR A 86 1.55 9.07 -13.20
C TYR A 86 0.69 8.67 -14.40
N GLY A 87 0.96 9.24 -15.56
CA GLY A 87 0.26 9.01 -16.82
C GLY A 87 0.26 10.25 -17.70
N ALA A 88 -0.18 10.12 -18.94
CA ALA A 88 -0.33 11.27 -19.83
C ALA A 88 -1.44 12.20 -19.34
N SER A 89 -1.28 13.51 -19.57
CA SER A 89 -2.28 14.50 -19.10
C SER A 89 -3.64 14.25 -19.74
N LEU A 90 -4.69 14.25 -18.93
CA LEU A 90 -6.09 14.01 -19.33
C LEU A 90 -6.37 12.61 -19.92
N VAL A 91 -5.43 11.69 -19.78
CA VAL A 91 -5.65 10.28 -20.14
C VAL A 91 -6.02 9.54 -18.86
N PRO A 92 -7.06 8.67 -18.86
CA PRO A 92 -7.51 7.96 -17.66
C PRO A 92 -6.52 6.89 -17.17
N GLU A 93 -5.67 6.37 -18.05
CA GLU A 93 -4.68 5.37 -17.67
C GLU A 93 -3.63 5.98 -16.75
N ARG A 94 -3.51 5.43 -15.52
CA ARG A 94 -2.76 6.01 -14.39
C ARG A 94 -2.06 4.95 -13.56
N ALA A 95 -0.80 5.24 -13.18
CA ALA A 95 -0.08 4.49 -12.17
C ALA A 95 0.07 5.30 -10.88
N PHE A 96 0.01 4.64 -9.72
CA PHE A 96 0.13 5.30 -8.43
C PHE A 96 1.56 5.21 -7.91
N GLY A 97 2.21 6.36 -7.73
CA GLY A 97 3.62 6.39 -7.45
C GLY A 97 4.13 7.64 -6.75
N ALA A 98 5.46 7.77 -6.75
CA ALA A 98 6.14 8.91 -6.16
C ALA A 98 7.49 9.20 -6.83
N LEU A 99 8.00 10.38 -6.54
CA LEU A 99 9.40 10.76 -6.67
C LEU A 99 9.90 11.16 -5.29
N ARG A 100 10.83 10.41 -4.74
CA ARG A 100 11.46 10.72 -3.46
C ARG A 100 12.37 11.94 -3.58
N SER A 101 12.55 12.65 -2.48
CA SER A 101 13.56 13.70 -2.32
C SER A 101 14.04 13.77 -0.87
N GLY A 102 15.12 14.49 -0.62
CA GLY A 102 15.58 14.74 0.76
C GLY A 102 14.58 15.47 1.66
N SER A 103 13.48 15.99 1.11
CA SER A 103 12.44 16.74 1.81
C SER A 103 11.07 16.07 1.78
N LEU A 104 10.92 14.95 1.07
CA LEU A 104 9.67 14.21 0.96
C LEU A 104 9.95 12.73 0.70
N VAL A 105 9.34 11.87 1.51
CA VAL A 105 9.33 10.42 1.33
C VAL A 105 7.90 9.96 1.36
N THR A 106 7.48 9.29 0.30
CA THR A 106 6.14 8.71 0.16
C THR A 106 6.18 7.21 0.45
N THR A 107 5.14 6.74 1.10
CA THR A 107 4.78 5.32 1.22
C THR A 107 3.39 5.15 0.64
N VAL A 108 3.22 4.20 -0.28
CA VAL A 108 1.93 3.85 -0.91
C VAL A 108 1.54 2.44 -0.47
N GLY A 109 0.26 2.16 -0.30
CA GLY A 109 -0.15 0.81 0.04
C GLY A 109 -1.65 0.64 0.23
N ALA A 110 -2.06 -0.55 0.66
CA ALA A 110 -3.46 -0.91 0.82
C ALA A 110 -3.70 -1.83 2.01
N ALA A 111 -4.95 -1.84 2.49
CA ALA A 111 -5.43 -2.73 3.53
C ALA A 111 -6.44 -3.73 2.97
N PHE A 112 -6.26 -5.01 3.25
CA PHE A 112 -7.16 -6.08 2.85
C PHE A 112 -7.72 -6.79 4.08
N VAL A 113 -9.02 -7.05 4.09
CA VAL A 113 -9.69 -7.77 5.17
C VAL A 113 -10.14 -9.15 4.70
N ASN A 114 -9.82 -10.18 5.47
CA ASN A 114 -10.29 -11.53 5.17
C ASN A 114 -11.79 -11.68 5.51
N ASN A 115 -12.64 -11.58 4.50
CA ASN A 115 -14.08 -11.83 4.60
C ASN A 115 -14.47 -13.25 4.15
N ILE A 116 -13.47 -14.15 3.97
CA ILE A 116 -13.67 -15.56 3.67
C ILE A 116 -14.00 -16.30 4.97
N GLY A 117 -14.85 -17.31 4.91
CA GLY A 117 -15.24 -18.12 6.09
C GLY A 117 -14.13 -19.00 6.69
N GLY A 118 -12.93 -18.98 6.13
CA GLY A 118 -11.75 -19.73 6.57
C GLY A 118 -10.48 -18.89 6.55
N PRO A 119 -9.35 -19.44 7.08
CA PRO A 119 -8.08 -18.71 7.13
C PRO A 119 -7.43 -18.61 5.76
N VAL A 120 -6.88 -17.44 5.41
CA VAL A 120 -6.01 -17.28 4.23
C VAL A 120 -4.59 -17.68 4.62
N GLY A 121 -4.03 -18.65 3.89
CA GLY A 121 -2.68 -19.18 4.14
C GLY A 121 -1.63 -18.65 3.20
N ARG A 122 -2.04 -18.13 2.04
CA ARG A 122 -1.15 -17.56 1.02
C ARG A 122 -1.85 -16.43 0.28
N LEU A 123 -1.06 -15.49 -0.23
CA LEU A 123 -1.49 -14.45 -1.16
C LEU A 123 -0.60 -14.52 -2.39
N ASP A 124 -1.18 -14.76 -3.57
CA ASP A 124 -0.49 -14.54 -4.83
C ASP A 124 -0.67 -13.08 -5.21
N ILE A 125 0.43 -12.36 -5.39
CA ILE A 125 0.44 -10.93 -5.72
C ILE A 125 1.14 -10.75 -7.06
N GLU A 126 0.55 -9.92 -7.91
CA GLU A 126 1.09 -9.50 -9.18
C GLU A 126 0.80 -8.03 -9.40
N TYR A 127 1.72 -7.29 -9.99
CA TYR A 127 1.53 -5.90 -10.38
C TYR A 127 2.55 -5.50 -11.46
N VAL A 128 2.28 -4.39 -12.13
CA VAL A 128 3.24 -3.77 -13.03
C VAL A 128 3.95 -2.65 -12.28
N GLY A 129 5.29 -2.73 -12.17
CA GLY A 129 6.12 -1.62 -11.73
C GLY A 129 6.47 -0.74 -12.93
N GLU A 130 6.30 0.57 -12.81
CA GLU A 130 6.51 1.55 -13.87
C GLU A 130 7.52 2.62 -13.46
N GLN A 131 8.49 2.88 -14.32
CA GLN A 131 9.45 3.97 -14.16
C GLN A 131 9.06 5.15 -15.05
N TRP A 132 8.66 6.25 -14.42
CA TRP A 132 8.20 7.47 -15.10
C TRP A 132 9.27 8.54 -15.23
N ARG A 133 10.37 8.38 -14.51
CA ARG A 133 11.49 9.31 -14.57
C ARG A 133 12.80 8.61 -14.23
N VAL A 134 13.86 8.96 -14.93
CA VAL A 134 15.25 8.70 -14.51
C VAL A 134 15.78 9.92 -13.78
N GLY A 135 16.19 9.75 -12.54
CA GLY A 135 16.83 10.79 -11.72
C GLY A 135 18.35 10.82 -11.89
N THR A 136 19.01 9.69 -11.68
CA THR A 136 20.47 9.56 -11.81
C THR A 136 20.83 8.28 -12.56
N LEU A 137 21.69 8.41 -13.58
CA LEU A 137 22.11 7.27 -14.40
C LEU A 137 23.13 6.37 -13.69
N GLY A 138 23.17 5.09 -14.10
CA GLY A 138 24.21 4.14 -13.72
C GLY A 138 24.09 3.64 -12.28
N ARG A 139 22.91 3.76 -11.67
CA ARG A 139 22.59 3.22 -10.34
C ARG A 139 21.26 2.48 -10.35
N LEU A 140 21.05 1.68 -9.30
CA LEU A 140 19.75 1.08 -9.02
C LEU A 140 18.93 2.04 -8.16
N ASP A 141 17.66 2.13 -8.47
CA ASP A 141 16.62 2.67 -7.64
C ASP A 141 15.50 1.65 -7.51
N GLN A 142 14.84 1.59 -6.36
CA GLN A 142 13.81 0.57 -6.15
C GLN A 142 12.76 1.01 -5.14
N TRP A 143 11.59 0.43 -5.28
CA TRP A 143 10.54 0.40 -4.27
C TRP A 143 10.54 -0.94 -3.56
N ASP A 144 10.73 -0.89 -2.23
CA ASP A 144 10.68 -2.05 -1.36
C ASP A 144 9.24 -2.42 -1.03
N PHE A 145 8.87 -3.66 -1.31
CA PHE A 145 7.57 -4.20 -0.95
C PHE A 145 7.60 -4.82 0.45
N GLN A 146 6.63 -4.46 1.26
CA GLN A 146 6.46 -4.99 2.62
C GLN A 146 5.01 -5.33 2.90
N TYR A 147 4.77 -6.29 3.83
CA TYR A 147 3.46 -6.55 4.40
C TYR A 147 3.48 -6.52 5.94
N SER A 148 2.30 -6.32 6.55
CA SER A 148 2.12 -6.36 8.00
C SER A 148 0.78 -7.01 8.37
N LEU A 149 0.82 -7.87 9.41
CA LEU A 149 -0.37 -8.51 9.98
C LEU A 149 -0.91 -7.79 11.22
N ASN A 150 -0.26 -6.71 11.66
CA ASN A 150 -0.61 -5.96 12.86
C ASN A 150 -0.61 -4.44 12.65
N ALA A 151 -0.37 -3.97 11.43
CA ALA A 151 -0.48 -2.56 11.11
C ALA A 151 -1.94 -2.08 11.14
N THR A 152 -2.13 -0.82 11.50
CA THR A 152 -3.40 -0.08 11.44
C THR A 152 -3.33 1.12 10.51
N SER A 153 -2.15 1.38 9.94
CA SER A 153 -1.86 2.38 8.93
C SER A 153 -0.54 2.03 8.25
N LEU A 154 -0.16 2.76 7.20
CA LEU A 154 1.10 2.58 6.46
C LEU A 154 2.37 2.77 7.31
N VAL A 155 2.26 3.39 8.50
CA VAL A 155 3.41 3.74 9.35
C VAL A 155 3.38 3.08 10.72
N THR A 156 2.39 2.22 11.00
CA THR A 156 2.29 1.49 12.28
C THR A 156 2.58 0.00 12.09
N GLY A 157 2.75 -0.72 13.21
CA GLY A 157 2.96 -2.16 13.20
C GLY A 157 4.38 -2.60 12.86
N THR A 158 4.52 -3.90 12.65
CA THR A 158 5.78 -4.54 12.24
C THR A 158 5.65 -4.98 10.80
N TRP A 159 6.61 -4.61 9.98
CA TRP A 159 6.62 -4.89 8.55
C TRP A 159 7.62 -5.98 8.22
N THR A 160 7.25 -6.81 7.26
CA THR A 160 8.06 -7.92 6.73
C THR A 160 8.35 -7.65 5.26
N ASP A 161 9.63 -7.63 4.91
CA ASP A 161 10.10 -7.43 3.53
C ASP A 161 9.80 -8.66 2.67
N VAL A 162 9.51 -8.43 1.39
CA VAL A 162 9.34 -9.47 0.37
C VAL A 162 10.10 -9.07 -0.88
N ASP A 163 11.41 -9.26 -0.87
CA ASP A 163 12.34 -8.85 -1.96
C ASP A 163 11.89 -9.32 -3.36
N ALA A 164 11.16 -10.45 -3.45
CA ALA A 164 10.62 -10.94 -4.71
C ALA A 164 9.47 -10.07 -5.28
N LEU A 165 8.94 -9.16 -4.47
CA LEU A 165 7.93 -8.18 -4.84
C LEU A 165 8.48 -6.74 -4.84
N ASP A 166 9.79 -6.56 -4.78
CA ASP A 166 10.38 -5.25 -4.98
C ASP A 166 10.35 -4.84 -6.45
N PHE A 167 10.16 -3.56 -6.69
CA PHE A 167 10.27 -2.99 -8.02
C PHE A 167 11.61 -2.29 -8.20
N ILE A 168 12.48 -2.85 -9.03
CA ILE A 168 13.77 -2.24 -9.41
C ILE A 168 13.57 -1.47 -10.71
N ALA A 169 13.97 -0.20 -10.72
CA ALA A 169 13.91 0.66 -11.91
C ALA A 169 14.62 0.03 -13.11
N PRO A 170 13.93 -0.30 -14.21
CA PRO A 170 14.52 -1.05 -15.31
C PRO A 170 15.43 -0.22 -16.21
N THR A 171 15.21 1.11 -16.28
CA THR A 171 15.96 2.01 -17.16
C THR A 171 16.99 2.80 -16.37
N GLN A 172 18.28 2.44 -16.54
CA GLN A 172 19.41 3.03 -15.80
C GLN A 172 20.40 3.78 -16.73
N ALA A 173 20.11 3.80 -18.03
CA ALA A 173 20.96 4.43 -19.04
C ALA A 173 20.12 5.33 -19.95
N GLY A 174 20.78 6.20 -20.73
CA GLY A 174 20.12 7.11 -21.65
C GLY A 174 20.17 8.56 -21.18
N THR A 175 19.02 9.20 -21.04
CA THR A 175 18.92 10.63 -20.64
C THR A 175 18.14 10.74 -19.33
N VAL A 176 18.66 11.51 -18.37
CA VAL A 176 17.93 11.92 -17.18
C VAL A 176 16.68 12.71 -17.58
N GLY A 177 15.54 12.38 -16.98
CA GLY A 177 14.28 13.07 -17.26
C GLY A 177 13.08 12.13 -17.35
N ALA A 178 11.99 12.65 -17.89
CA ALA A 178 10.73 11.94 -18.04
C ALA A 178 10.87 10.69 -18.94
N LEU A 179 10.17 9.64 -18.55
CA LEU A 179 9.93 8.43 -19.33
C LEU A 179 8.42 8.26 -19.53
N ASP A 180 8.04 7.44 -20.50
CA ASP A 180 6.70 6.89 -20.60
C ASP A 180 6.71 5.52 -19.87
N GLY A 181 6.13 5.46 -18.68
CA GLY A 181 6.07 4.25 -17.85
C GLY A 181 5.24 3.14 -18.47
N ASN A 182 4.32 3.47 -19.37
CA ASN A 182 3.44 2.51 -20.04
C ASN A 182 4.11 1.66 -21.12
N VAL A 183 5.33 2.01 -21.51
CA VAL A 183 6.01 1.32 -22.61
C VAL A 183 7.27 0.60 -22.14
N SER A 184 7.54 -0.57 -22.74
CA SER A 184 8.83 -1.23 -22.57
C SER A 184 9.97 -0.34 -23.13
N PRO A 185 11.13 -0.25 -22.45
CA PRO A 185 11.55 -1.08 -21.31
C PRO A 185 11.21 -0.52 -19.92
N ASN A 186 10.42 0.55 -19.80
CA ASN A 186 10.20 1.29 -18.55
C ASN A 186 9.22 0.62 -17.59
N ARG A 187 8.68 -0.54 -17.94
CA ARG A 187 7.75 -1.30 -17.09
C ARG A 187 8.18 -2.75 -16.92
N THR A 188 7.83 -3.33 -15.76
CA THR A 188 8.15 -4.73 -15.41
C THR A 188 6.97 -5.37 -14.70
N LEU A 189 6.54 -6.55 -15.18
CA LEU A 189 5.59 -7.39 -14.46
C LEU A 189 6.32 -8.08 -13.30
N ILE A 190 5.80 -7.92 -12.11
CA ILE A 190 6.35 -8.45 -10.86
C ILE A 190 5.32 -9.36 -10.24
N SER A 191 5.71 -10.58 -9.84
CA SER A 191 4.79 -11.50 -9.18
C SER A 191 5.50 -12.40 -8.19
N ALA A 192 4.88 -12.62 -7.03
CA ALA A 192 5.33 -13.59 -6.04
C ALA A 192 4.18 -14.03 -5.13
N THR A 193 4.44 -15.09 -4.36
CA THR A 193 3.50 -15.62 -3.37
C THR A 193 4.02 -15.38 -1.96
N ILE A 194 3.25 -14.67 -1.13
CA ILE A 194 3.45 -14.60 0.32
C ILE A 194 2.83 -15.86 0.92
N SER A 195 3.64 -16.70 1.56
CA SER A 195 3.23 -17.99 2.12
C SER A 195 3.35 -18.02 3.65
N GLY A 196 2.75 -19.03 4.29
CA GLY A 196 2.84 -19.21 5.73
C GLY A 196 1.97 -18.25 6.53
N LEU A 197 1.03 -17.60 5.88
CA LEU A 197 0.07 -16.72 6.53
C LEU A 197 -0.93 -17.53 7.37
N ALA A 198 -1.46 -16.90 8.43
CA ALA A 198 -2.54 -17.43 9.24
C ALA A 198 -3.61 -16.34 9.43
N LEU A 199 -4.01 -15.70 8.33
CA LEU A 199 -4.96 -14.59 8.35
C LEU A 199 -6.36 -15.12 8.58
N THR A 200 -6.83 -15.08 9.82
CA THR A 200 -8.17 -15.58 10.23
C THR A 200 -9.28 -14.71 9.65
N PRO A 201 -10.53 -15.21 9.57
CA PRO A 201 -11.68 -14.40 9.17
C PRO A 201 -11.78 -13.11 10.01
N GLY A 202 -11.97 -11.97 9.34
CA GLY A 202 -12.01 -10.63 9.92
C GLY A 202 -10.64 -10.00 10.20
N ALA A 203 -9.53 -10.75 10.08
CA ALA A 203 -8.20 -10.16 10.23
C ALA A 203 -7.81 -9.34 9.00
N VAL A 204 -6.96 -8.34 9.23
CA VAL A 204 -6.49 -7.40 8.21
C VAL A 204 -5.02 -7.64 7.93
N ILE A 205 -4.65 -7.58 6.67
CA ILE A 205 -3.27 -7.49 6.20
C ILE A 205 -3.08 -6.15 5.48
N TRP A 206 -1.97 -5.49 5.78
CA TRP A 206 -1.53 -4.31 5.05
C TRP A 206 -0.38 -4.68 4.13
N ILE A 207 -0.34 -4.07 2.97
CA ILE A 207 0.82 -4.06 2.07
C ILE A 207 1.26 -2.62 1.83
N ARG A 208 2.55 -2.44 1.53
CA ARG A 208 3.08 -1.13 1.13
C ARG A 208 4.31 -1.25 0.26
N TRP A 209 4.58 -0.17 -0.46
CA TRP A 209 5.85 0.12 -1.10
C TRP A 209 6.45 1.35 -0.46
N SER A 210 7.75 1.28 -0.22
CA SER A 210 8.56 2.38 0.33
C SER A 210 9.77 2.60 -0.55
N ASP A 211 10.04 3.85 -0.88
CA ASP A 211 11.15 4.23 -1.75
C ASP A 211 12.48 4.21 -0.97
N LEU A 212 13.47 3.48 -1.48
CA LEU A 212 14.85 3.51 -0.99
C LEU A 212 15.51 4.84 -1.34
N ASP A 213 16.35 5.33 -0.42
CA ASP A 213 17.16 6.54 -0.64
C ASP A 213 18.38 6.21 -1.51
N ALA A 214 18.21 6.24 -2.81
CA ALA A 214 19.30 5.98 -3.73
C ALA A 214 20.22 7.20 -3.86
N THR A 215 21.52 6.98 -4.09
CA THR A 215 22.49 8.07 -4.20
C THR A 215 22.20 8.99 -5.39
N GLY A 216 22.03 10.28 -5.17
CA GLY A 216 21.75 11.29 -6.18
C GLY A 216 20.27 11.65 -6.25
N ALA A 217 19.76 12.04 -7.41
CA ALA A 217 18.33 12.27 -7.60
C ALA A 217 17.61 10.94 -7.83
N ASP A 218 16.51 10.72 -7.13
CA ASP A 218 15.72 9.49 -7.21
C ASP A 218 14.91 9.42 -8.51
N ASP A 219 14.52 8.21 -8.88
CA ASP A 219 13.68 7.92 -10.03
C ASP A 219 12.20 8.12 -9.67
N GLY A 220 11.36 8.42 -10.65
CA GLY A 220 9.92 8.40 -10.47
C GLY A 220 9.41 6.98 -10.67
N LEU A 221 8.95 6.33 -9.61
CA LEU A 221 8.49 4.94 -9.60
C LEU A 221 7.01 4.84 -9.24
N ALA A 222 6.32 3.85 -9.80
CA ALA A 222 4.90 3.64 -9.58
C ALA A 222 4.51 2.16 -9.63
N VAL A 223 3.35 1.85 -9.07
CA VAL A 223 2.64 0.58 -9.18
C VAL A 223 1.39 0.77 -10.02
N ASP A 224 1.11 -0.20 -10.89
CA ASP A 224 -0.07 -0.29 -11.73
C ASP A 224 -0.55 -1.73 -11.90
N ASP A 225 -1.75 -1.93 -12.46
CA ASP A 225 -2.32 -3.25 -12.77
C ASP A 225 -2.20 -4.25 -11.59
N PHE A 226 -2.40 -3.76 -10.36
CA PHE A 226 -2.26 -4.59 -9.17
C PHE A 226 -3.32 -5.68 -9.09
N GLN A 227 -2.89 -6.91 -8.74
CA GLN A 227 -3.77 -8.03 -8.46
C GLN A 227 -3.30 -8.81 -7.22
N LEU A 228 -4.25 -9.21 -6.38
CA LEU A 228 -4.03 -10.05 -5.22
C LEU A 228 -5.05 -11.19 -5.20
N ILE A 229 -4.59 -12.44 -5.05
CA ILE A 229 -5.45 -13.62 -5.01
C ILE A 229 -5.24 -14.37 -3.69
N PRO A 230 -6.27 -14.44 -2.81
CA PRO A 230 -6.18 -15.19 -1.57
C PRO A 230 -6.27 -16.71 -1.82
N ARG A 231 -5.46 -17.48 -1.12
CA ARG A 231 -5.40 -18.93 -1.20
C ARG A 231 -5.56 -19.59 0.17
N GLU A 232 -6.13 -20.79 0.17
CA GLU A 232 -6.20 -21.63 1.36
C GLU A 232 -4.80 -21.95 1.92
N PRO A 233 -4.69 -22.25 3.23
CA PRO A 233 -3.48 -22.85 3.76
C PRO A 233 -3.18 -24.19 3.07
N PRO A 234 -1.90 -24.55 2.89
CA PRO A 234 -1.55 -25.86 2.34
C PRO A 234 -2.11 -26.97 3.21
N VAL A 235 -2.79 -27.94 2.61
CA VAL A 235 -3.27 -29.12 3.34
C VAL A 235 -2.05 -29.94 3.77
N PRO A 236 -1.91 -30.30 5.06
CA PRO A 236 -0.84 -31.18 5.49
C PRO A 236 -0.90 -32.51 4.75
N VAL A 237 0.15 -32.87 4.05
CA VAL A 237 0.25 -34.20 3.45
C VAL A 237 0.44 -35.19 4.59
N GLN A 238 -0.58 -35.98 4.91
CA GLN A 238 -0.42 -37.11 5.80
C GLN A 238 0.41 -38.18 5.08
N SER A 239 1.64 -38.36 5.51
CA SER A 239 2.44 -39.51 5.06
C SER A 239 1.79 -40.79 5.61
N ALA A 240 1.10 -41.53 4.73
CA ALA A 240 0.64 -42.86 5.07
C ALA A 240 1.89 -43.74 5.27
N THR A 241 2.17 -44.15 6.48
CA THR A 241 3.20 -45.16 6.72
C THR A 241 2.72 -46.50 6.20
N MET A 242 3.60 -47.28 5.57
CA MET A 242 3.30 -48.62 5.02
C MET A 242 2.67 -49.56 6.06
N GLY A 243 2.77 -49.28 7.34
CA GLY A 243 2.11 -50.00 8.44
C GLY A 243 0.58 -49.76 8.51
N GLY A 244 0.08 -48.59 8.08
CA GLY A 244 -1.37 -48.29 8.05
C GLY A 244 -2.12 -48.97 6.93
N LEU A 245 -1.46 -49.32 5.84
CA LEU A 245 -2.07 -50.04 4.71
C LEU A 245 -2.32 -51.53 5.01
N LYS A 246 -1.54 -52.16 5.90
CA LYS A 246 -1.75 -53.57 6.30
C LYS A 246 -2.97 -53.82 7.18
N GLY A 247 -3.51 -52.82 7.85
CA GLY A 247 -4.69 -52.92 8.70
C GLY A 247 -6.03 -52.87 7.95
N ALA A 248 -6.05 -52.35 6.72
CA ALA A 248 -7.26 -52.21 5.89
C ALA A 248 -7.63 -53.45 5.06
N TYR A 249 -6.79 -54.51 5.08
CA TYR A 249 -6.99 -55.76 4.34
C TYR A 249 -7.04 -56.99 5.28
N ARG A 250 -7.63 -56.87 6.46
CA ARG A 250 -8.00 -58.02 7.29
C ARG A 250 -9.49 -58.03 7.56
#